data_7994cd17471b71749ccd66b0754d3838
#
_entry.id   7994cd17471b71749ccd66b0754d3838
#
_cell.length_a   1.000
_cell.length_b   1.000
_cell.length_c   1.000
_cell.angle_alpha   90.00
_cell.angle_beta   90.00
_cell.angle_gamma   90.00
#
_symmetry.space_group_name_H-M   'P 1'
#
loop_
_entity.id
_entity.type
_entity.pdbx_description
1 polymer ?
#
loop_
_entity_poly.entity_id
_entity_poly.type
_entity_poly.pdbx_seq_one_letter_code
_entity_poly.pdbx_strand_id
1 'polypeptide(L)'
;MRDMDADTQPPLDIRPPRVQPRITAAPKLGQVYWCDFWQDAQLPEMWKTRPVVVVSYKNTLHGPCLVVPTTTEPQGNSPWAWELPTSFDGRRSWVVCNHLYTVAPSRLSFDRGQIPRLLGSDFNEILKRINAWLPRPFEP
;
A
#
# COMPACT_ATOMS: atom_id res chain seq x y z
N MET A 1 17.84 -5.73 35.89
CA MET A 1 17.11 -5.73 35.68
C MET A 1 16.58 -5.91 34.69
N ARG A 2 16.25 -6.19 34.40
CA ARG A 2 15.66 -6.14 33.55
C ARG A 2 14.54 -5.94 33.57
N ASP A 3 14.31 -5.69 34.04
CA ASP A 3 13.38 -5.48 33.97
C ASP A 3 12.74 -4.55 34.01
N MET A 4 13.26 -3.99 34.43
CA MET A 4 12.77 -2.94 34.22
C MET A 4 12.27 -2.66 32.98
N ASP A 5 12.74 -3.25 31.96
CA ASP A 5 12.22 -3.16 30.66
C ASP A 5 10.80 -3.62 30.59
N ALA A 6 10.43 -4.57 31.37
CA ALA A 6 9.05 -4.98 31.45
C ALA A 6 8.15 -3.85 31.90
N ASP A 7 8.66 -2.97 32.74
CA ASP A 7 7.87 -1.85 33.23
C ASP A 7 7.68 -0.76 32.19
N THR A 8 8.59 -0.67 31.23
CA THR A 8 8.57 0.39 30.24
C THR A 8 7.99 -0.02 28.92
N GLN A 9 7.77 -1.31 28.69
CA GLN A 9 7.19 -1.80 27.45
C GLN A 9 5.68 -1.96 27.59
N PRO A 10 4.93 -1.54 26.57
CA PRO A 10 3.49 -1.80 26.60
C PRO A 10 3.24 -3.30 26.52
N PRO A 11 2.17 -3.80 27.15
CA PRO A 11 1.79 -5.18 26.98
C PRO A 11 1.56 -5.53 25.52
N LEU A 12 2.01 -6.72 25.11
CA LEU A 12 1.95 -7.14 23.71
C LEU A 12 0.54 -7.46 23.24
N ASP A 13 -0.38 -7.70 24.16
CA ASP A 13 -1.73 -8.08 23.81
C ASP A 13 -2.76 -6.96 23.91
N ILE A 14 -2.30 -5.73 24.10
CA ILE A 14 -3.22 -4.60 24.06
C ILE A 14 -3.63 -4.35 22.61
N ARG A 15 -4.94 -4.43 22.38
CA ARG A 15 -5.49 -4.21 21.04
C ARG A 15 -5.43 -2.73 20.70
N PRO A 16 -4.88 -2.37 19.53
CA PRO A 16 -4.95 -0.98 19.07
C PRO A 16 -6.40 -0.55 18.85
N PRO A 17 -6.69 0.73 18.98
CA PRO A 17 -8.04 1.21 18.73
C PRO A 17 -8.39 1.13 17.26
N ARG A 18 -9.68 0.95 16.96
CA ARG A 18 -10.17 1.06 15.60
C ARG A 18 -10.30 2.53 15.25
N VAL A 19 -9.75 2.89 14.09
CA VAL A 19 -9.84 4.25 13.57
C VAL A 19 -10.91 4.26 12.48
N GLN A 20 -11.79 5.26 12.50
CA GLN A 20 -12.82 5.38 11.48
C GLN A 20 -12.21 5.72 10.12
N PRO A 21 -12.65 5.08 9.05
CA PRO A 21 -12.16 5.43 7.71
C PRO A 21 -12.57 6.85 7.32
N ARG A 22 -11.69 7.51 6.56
CA ARG A 22 -11.97 8.81 5.95
C ARG A 22 -12.67 8.66 4.61
N ILE A 23 -12.59 7.49 4.00
CA ILE A 23 -13.29 7.17 2.76
C ILE A 23 -14.67 6.62 3.10
N THR A 24 -15.62 6.75 2.17
CA THR A 24 -17.03 6.41 2.43
C THR A 24 -17.46 5.12 1.79
N ALA A 25 -16.66 4.56 0.88
CA ALA A 25 -16.96 3.31 0.21
C ALA A 25 -15.74 2.40 0.27
N ALA A 26 -15.97 1.10 0.22
CA ALA A 26 -14.89 0.11 0.22
C ALA A 26 -13.95 0.36 -0.96
N PRO A 27 -12.64 0.23 -0.76
CA PRO A 27 -11.68 0.39 -1.85
C PRO A 27 -11.93 -0.63 -2.96
N LYS A 28 -11.80 -0.20 -4.20
CA LYS A 28 -11.96 -1.07 -5.37
C LYS A 28 -10.63 -1.33 -6.04
N LEU A 29 -10.54 -2.48 -6.66
CA LEU A 29 -9.34 -2.88 -7.41
C LEU A 29 -8.90 -1.80 -8.37
N GLY A 30 -7.63 -1.43 -8.32
CA GLY A 30 -7.03 -0.43 -9.20
C GLY A 30 -7.21 1.01 -8.76
N GLN A 31 -8.00 1.28 -7.74
CA GLN A 31 -8.14 2.65 -7.24
C GLN A 31 -6.85 3.13 -6.59
N VAL A 32 -6.62 4.43 -6.69
CA VAL A 32 -5.42 5.07 -6.16
C VAL A 32 -5.83 6.00 -5.03
N TYR A 33 -5.23 5.77 -3.88
CA TYR A 33 -5.46 6.59 -2.69
C TYR A 33 -4.13 7.08 -2.14
N TRP A 34 -4.16 8.18 -1.39
CA TRP A 34 -3.06 8.50 -0.49
C TRP A 34 -3.12 7.54 0.69
N CYS A 35 -1.96 7.06 1.12
CA CYS A 35 -1.87 6.12 2.23
C CYS A 35 -0.86 6.62 3.25
N ASP A 36 -1.27 6.65 4.53
CA ASP A 36 -0.40 7.00 5.64
C ASP A 36 0.31 5.73 6.11
N PHE A 37 1.62 5.67 5.91
CA PHE A 37 2.42 4.55 6.38
C PHE A 37 2.85 4.75 7.83
N TRP A 38 3.46 3.71 8.41
CA TRP A 38 3.79 3.66 9.82
C TRP A 38 4.92 4.62 10.16
N GLN A 39 4.81 5.29 11.30
CA GLN A 39 5.86 6.19 11.77
C GLN A 39 7.09 5.43 12.26
N ASP A 40 6.93 4.18 12.65
CA ASP A 40 8.02 3.34 13.11
C ASP A 40 8.61 2.49 11.99
N ALA A 41 8.40 2.86 10.74
CA ALA A 41 8.90 2.13 9.60
C ALA A 41 10.43 2.05 9.63
N GLN A 42 10.95 0.90 9.19
CA GLN A 42 12.38 0.66 9.07
C GLN A 42 12.71 0.44 7.60
N LEU A 43 13.69 1.18 7.09
CA LEU A 43 14.05 1.04 5.67
C LEU A 43 14.43 -0.41 5.35
N PRO A 44 14.00 -0.95 4.21
CA PRO A 44 13.38 -0.26 3.07
C PRO A 44 11.85 -0.12 3.13
N GLU A 45 11.24 -0.25 4.28
CA GLU A 45 9.79 -0.06 4.41
C GLU A 45 9.40 1.36 4.04
N MET A 46 8.17 1.52 3.52
CA MET A 46 7.64 2.84 3.21
C MET A 46 7.30 3.59 4.49
N TRP A 47 7.59 4.89 4.51
CA TRP A 47 7.43 5.69 5.72
C TRP A 47 6.71 7.02 5.48
N LYS A 48 6.62 7.48 4.23
CA LYS A 48 5.93 8.73 3.90
C LYS A 48 4.50 8.44 3.49
N THR A 49 3.64 9.45 3.61
CA THR A 49 2.34 9.41 2.92
C THR A 49 2.59 9.40 1.42
N ARG A 50 2.00 8.44 0.72
CA ARG A 50 2.21 8.25 -0.72
C ARG A 50 0.94 7.78 -1.38
N PRO A 51 0.79 8.03 -2.68
CA PRO A 51 -0.23 7.32 -3.44
C PRO A 51 0.06 5.83 -3.46
N VAL A 52 -1.00 5.03 -3.32
CA VAL A 52 -0.92 3.57 -3.42
C VAL A 52 -2.00 3.07 -4.37
N VAL A 53 -1.75 1.92 -4.98
CA VAL A 53 -2.71 1.28 -5.88
C VAL A 53 -3.30 0.08 -5.15
N VAL A 54 -4.62 -0.01 -5.14
CA VAL A 54 -5.34 -1.14 -4.53
C VAL A 54 -5.23 -2.35 -5.45
N VAL A 55 -4.74 -3.46 -4.93
CA VAL A 55 -4.50 -4.68 -5.73
C VAL A 55 -5.24 -5.90 -5.19
N SER A 56 -6.15 -5.71 -4.25
CA SER A 56 -6.97 -6.81 -3.72
C SER A 56 -8.41 -6.69 -4.17
N TYR A 57 -9.10 -7.86 -4.25
CA TYR A 57 -10.51 -7.94 -4.55
C TYR A 57 -11.36 -7.93 -3.28
N LYS A 58 -12.63 -7.67 -3.45
CA LYS A 58 -13.67 -7.90 -2.42
C LYS A 58 -13.35 -7.19 -1.12
N ASN A 59 -12.78 -6.01 -1.23
CA ASN A 59 -12.45 -5.21 -0.06
C ASN A 59 -13.73 -4.75 0.63
N THR A 60 -13.62 -4.55 1.94
CA THR A 60 -14.69 -3.95 2.72
C THR A 60 -14.19 -2.67 3.35
N LEU A 61 -15.10 -1.82 3.83
CA LEU A 61 -14.71 -0.54 4.41
C LEU A 61 -13.89 -0.73 5.69
N HIS A 62 -14.11 -1.82 6.42
CA HIS A 62 -13.47 -2.04 7.71
C HIS A 62 -12.51 -3.24 7.74
N GLY A 63 -12.38 -3.94 6.63
CA GLY A 63 -11.45 -5.07 6.52
C GLY A 63 -10.13 -4.65 5.91
N PRO A 64 -9.16 -5.57 5.85
CA PRO A 64 -7.84 -5.25 5.30
C PRO A 64 -7.91 -5.07 3.80
N CYS A 65 -6.96 -4.29 3.28
CA CYS A 65 -6.83 -4.00 1.87
C CYS A 65 -5.37 -4.15 1.47
N LEU A 66 -5.11 -4.81 0.35
CA LEU A 66 -3.74 -4.97 -0.14
C LEU A 66 -3.42 -3.86 -1.13
N VAL A 67 -2.28 -3.20 -0.92
CA VAL A 67 -1.86 -2.08 -1.75
C VAL A 67 -0.39 -2.20 -2.12
N VAL A 68 0.00 -1.54 -3.21
CA VAL A 68 1.39 -1.31 -3.59
C VAL A 68 1.64 0.19 -3.69
N PRO A 69 2.78 0.68 -3.21
CA PRO A 69 3.03 2.11 -3.16
C PRO A 69 3.61 2.64 -4.46
N THR A 70 3.53 3.95 -4.63
CA THR A 70 4.24 4.67 -5.66
C THR A 70 5.40 5.46 -5.06
N THR A 71 6.35 5.82 -5.88
CA THR A 71 7.47 6.66 -5.50
C THR A 71 7.81 7.62 -6.63
N THR A 72 8.29 8.80 -6.29
CA THR A 72 8.83 9.74 -7.28
C THR A 72 10.33 9.57 -7.46
N GLU A 73 10.96 8.72 -6.67
CA GLU A 73 12.37 8.39 -6.82
C GLU A 73 12.57 7.49 -8.02
N PRO A 74 13.44 7.84 -8.97
CA PRO A 74 13.68 6.99 -10.14
C PRO A 74 14.11 5.60 -9.75
N GLN A 75 13.52 4.61 -10.40
CA GLN A 75 13.76 3.20 -10.06
C GLN A 75 14.79 2.53 -10.95
N GLY A 76 15.36 3.26 -11.90
CA GLY A 76 16.38 2.71 -12.80
C GLY A 76 15.87 1.50 -13.55
N ASN A 77 16.63 0.40 -13.48
CA ASN A 77 16.28 -0.82 -14.19
C ASN A 77 15.63 -1.87 -13.28
N SER A 78 14.99 -1.43 -12.20
CA SER A 78 14.34 -2.39 -11.30
C SER A 78 13.25 -3.17 -12.04
N PRO A 79 13.30 -4.51 -12.04
CA PRO A 79 12.27 -5.31 -12.69
C PRO A 79 10.93 -5.27 -11.96
N TRP A 80 10.91 -4.72 -10.74
CA TRP A 80 9.72 -4.68 -9.90
C TRP A 80 8.97 -3.35 -9.99
N ALA A 81 9.52 -2.36 -10.69
CA ALA A 81 8.90 -1.04 -10.79
C ALA A 81 8.26 -0.84 -12.16
N TRP A 82 7.10 -0.20 -12.16
CA TRP A 82 6.41 0.18 -13.39
C TRP A 82 6.16 1.68 -13.39
N GLU A 83 6.71 2.38 -14.36
CA GLU A 83 6.50 3.82 -14.47
C GLU A 83 5.09 4.10 -14.97
N LEU A 84 4.37 4.98 -14.26
CA LEU A 84 3.03 5.39 -14.66
C LEU A 84 3.11 6.39 -15.81
N PRO A 85 2.21 6.30 -16.80
CA PRO A 85 2.22 7.22 -17.93
C PRO A 85 1.82 8.63 -17.54
N THR A 86 1.01 8.78 -16.48
CA THR A 86 0.64 10.06 -15.90
C THR A 86 0.83 9.99 -14.41
N SER A 87 1.30 11.08 -13.82
CA SER A 87 1.49 11.13 -12.37
C SER A 87 0.23 11.71 -11.71
N PHE A 88 0.08 11.42 -10.43
CA PHE A 88 -1.06 11.90 -9.65
C PHE A 88 -0.78 13.24 -8.98
N ASP A 89 0.48 13.69 -8.97
CA ASP A 89 0.90 14.92 -8.32
C ASP A 89 1.77 15.81 -9.21
N GLY A 90 1.75 15.57 -10.53
CA GLY A 90 2.54 16.34 -11.49
C GLY A 90 3.98 15.90 -11.63
N ARG A 91 4.43 14.89 -10.88
CA ARG A 91 5.80 14.37 -10.96
C ARG A 91 5.80 12.96 -11.52
N ARG A 92 6.88 12.59 -12.20
CA ARG A 92 7.04 11.20 -12.64
C ARG A 92 6.97 10.28 -11.42
N SER A 93 6.30 9.17 -11.58
CA SER A 93 6.16 8.21 -10.48
C SER A 93 6.19 6.78 -11.00
N TRP A 94 6.61 5.89 -10.12
CA TRP A 94 6.73 4.45 -10.38
C TRP A 94 5.97 3.69 -9.31
N VAL A 95 5.28 2.64 -9.72
CA VAL A 95 4.67 1.69 -8.78
C VAL A 95 5.73 0.67 -8.39
N VAL A 96 5.93 0.49 -7.10
CA VAL A 96 6.93 -0.44 -6.56
C VAL A 96 6.23 -1.75 -6.24
N CYS A 97 6.21 -2.66 -7.21
CA CYS A 97 5.30 -3.82 -7.19
C CYS A 97 5.72 -4.93 -6.24
N ASN A 98 6.93 -4.91 -5.71
CA ASN A 98 7.36 -5.87 -4.69
C ASN A 98 7.26 -5.32 -3.27
N HIS A 99 6.64 -4.16 -3.08
CA HIS A 99 6.33 -3.62 -1.77
C HIS A 99 4.83 -3.79 -1.51
N LEU A 100 4.46 -4.99 -1.09
CA LEU A 100 3.06 -5.30 -0.82
C LEU A 100 2.74 -4.98 0.63
N TYR A 101 1.69 -4.18 0.86
CA TYR A 101 1.27 -3.80 2.20
C TYR A 101 -0.20 -4.14 2.40
N THR A 102 -0.51 -4.77 3.51
CA THR A 102 -1.87 -4.92 3.96
C THR A 102 -2.16 -3.77 4.93
N VAL A 103 -3.15 -2.97 4.60
CA VAL A 103 -3.46 -1.77 5.39
C VAL A 103 -4.94 -1.73 5.73
N ALA A 104 -5.26 -1.05 6.83
CA ALA A 104 -6.64 -0.70 7.14
C ALA A 104 -7.10 0.43 6.22
N PRO A 105 -8.35 0.40 5.73
CA PRO A 105 -8.86 1.51 4.91
C PRO A 105 -8.80 2.86 5.61
N SER A 106 -8.73 2.90 6.94
CA SER A 106 -8.58 4.15 7.69
C SER A 106 -7.25 4.86 7.39
N ARG A 107 -6.27 4.18 6.79
CA ARG A 107 -5.03 4.81 6.34
C ARG A 107 -5.15 5.48 4.98
N LEU A 108 -6.27 5.26 4.29
CA LEU A 108 -6.47 5.74 2.92
C LEU A 108 -7.25 7.04 2.92
N SER A 109 -6.88 7.92 1.99
CA SER A 109 -7.58 9.19 1.79
C SER A 109 -7.44 9.64 0.34
N PHE A 110 -8.27 10.59 -0.07
CA PHE A 110 -8.12 11.28 -1.35
C PHE A 110 -8.59 12.71 -1.16
N ASP A 111 -8.09 13.60 -2.00
CA ASP A 111 -8.33 15.03 -1.76
C ASP A 111 -9.76 15.41 -2.06
N ARG A 112 -10.17 15.23 -3.30
CA ARG A 112 -11.55 15.54 -3.71
C ARG A 112 -11.76 15.05 -5.14
N GLY A 113 -13.03 15.01 -5.52
CA GLY A 113 -13.42 14.58 -6.85
C GLY A 113 -13.47 13.07 -6.95
N GLN A 114 -13.34 12.59 -8.17
CA GLN A 114 -13.40 11.16 -8.43
C GLN A 114 -12.07 10.51 -8.10
N ILE A 115 -12.12 9.37 -7.42
CA ILE A 115 -10.91 8.62 -7.07
C ILE A 115 -10.31 8.04 -8.34
N PRO A 116 -9.03 8.30 -8.64
CA PRO A 116 -8.40 7.74 -9.83
C PRO A 116 -8.40 6.22 -9.78
N ARG A 117 -8.46 5.60 -10.96
CA ARG A 117 -8.45 4.15 -11.07
C ARG A 117 -7.61 3.72 -12.24
N LEU A 118 -6.60 2.89 -11.98
CA LEU A 118 -5.78 2.29 -13.00
C LEU A 118 -6.44 1.01 -13.48
N LEU A 119 -6.62 0.89 -14.78
CA LEU A 119 -7.17 -0.30 -15.41
C LEU A 119 -6.40 -0.53 -16.70
N GLY A 120 -6.69 -1.65 -17.38
CA GLY A 120 -6.11 -1.95 -18.66
C GLY A 120 -4.63 -2.34 -18.56
N SER A 121 -3.84 -1.86 -19.52
CA SER A 121 -2.47 -2.34 -19.67
C SER A 121 -1.56 -1.98 -18.49
N ASP A 122 -1.71 -0.80 -17.91
CA ASP A 122 -0.88 -0.41 -16.77
C ASP A 122 -1.14 -1.28 -15.57
N PHE A 123 -2.40 -1.53 -15.27
CA PHE A 123 -2.75 -2.38 -14.15
C PHE A 123 -2.27 -3.81 -14.38
N ASN A 124 -2.36 -4.31 -15.62
CA ASN A 124 -1.84 -5.63 -15.95
C ASN A 124 -0.34 -5.73 -15.74
N GLU A 125 0.41 -4.68 -16.09
CA GLU A 125 1.85 -4.68 -15.87
C GLU A 125 2.21 -4.71 -14.39
N ILE A 126 1.41 -4.01 -13.57
CA ILE A 126 1.58 -4.05 -12.12
C ILE A 126 1.33 -5.46 -11.60
N LEU A 127 0.23 -6.09 -12.01
CA LEU A 127 -0.11 -7.44 -11.56
C LEU A 127 0.93 -8.48 -12.00
N LYS A 128 1.45 -8.36 -13.21
CA LYS A 128 2.52 -9.24 -13.69
C LYS A 128 3.74 -9.19 -12.77
N ARG A 129 4.13 -7.99 -12.35
CA ARG A 129 5.29 -7.82 -11.49
C ARG A 129 5.04 -8.33 -10.08
N ILE A 130 3.84 -8.10 -9.56
CA ILE A 130 3.46 -8.65 -8.26
C ILE A 130 3.52 -10.18 -8.31
N ASN A 131 2.94 -10.79 -9.35
CA ASN A 131 2.91 -12.24 -9.47
C ASN A 131 4.30 -12.81 -9.69
N ALA A 132 5.19 -12.08 -10.35
CA ALA A 132 6.57 -12.52 -10.52
C ALA A 132 7.37 -12.48 -9.22
N TRP A 133 7.00 -11.62 -8.28
CA TRP A 133 7.63 -11.53 -6.98
C TRP A 133 7.18 -12.66 -6.05
N LEU A 134 5.94 -13.13 -6.19
CA LEU A 134 5.38 -14.15 -5.32
C LEU A 134 5.67 -15.55 -5.89
N PRO A 135 5.86 -16.53 -5.02
CA PRO A 135 6.06 -17.90 -5.50
C PRO A 135 4.74 -18.45 -6.07
N ARG A 136 4.88 -19.37 -7.01
CA ARG A 136 3.72 -20.09 -7.51
C ARG A 136 3.44 -21.29 -6.62
N PRO A 137 2.18 -21.72 -6.52
CA PRO A 137 1.88 -22.93 -5.79
C PRO A 137 2.62 -24.13 -6.42
N PHE A 138 3.07 -25.02 -5.57
CA PHE A 138 3.66 -26.25 -6.06
C PHE A 138 2.56 -27.14 -6.61
N GLU A 139 2.83 -27.77 -7.72
CA GLU A 139 1.93 -28.79 -8.23
C GLU A 139 2.25 -30.14 -7.60
N PRO A 140 1.22 -30.94 -7.25
CA PRO A 140 1.43 -32.25 -6.65
C PRO A 140 2.08 -33.25 -7.62
#